data_c14c0745b0cf5bc8d4e58ab500a95674
#
_entry.id   c14c0745b0cf5bc8d4e58ab500a95674
#
_cell.length_a   1.000
_cell.length_b   1.000
_cell.length_c   1.000
_cell.angle_alpha   90.00
_cell.angle_beta   90.00
_cell.angle_gamma   90.00
#
_symmetry.space_group_name_H-M   'P 1'
#
loop_
_entity.id
_entity.type
_entity.pdbx_description
1 polymer ?
#
loop_
_entity_poly.entity_id
_entity_poly.type
_entity_poly.pdbx_seq_one_letter_code
_entity_poly.pdbx_strand_id
1 'polypeptide(L)'
;NLSKYFFNKLIEDNDGPDGIVAAGGYWSARIAYILGEPKKANYYLTKAALRERTFYGSLAMASLGYKYNPNFNLPKYSKNLIKKIQSHDGGLRAMALIEVNEFHKAAREFRKIIPKFDIADYPQLLSFTSKNSMPGLTFRLAAILRNDHNKIFLGGLYPVPSWKMSTSNLKDKALIYAIARQESGFNPRAKSSSKAMGVMQIIPSTAAFIMKNREYRLRRSKNYLLYNPPHNIQIGSKYMKFLLNLPIVNQDLMWMLASYNAGPGNFNKWTKNKDYKYKDSLLLLESLPARETRNYIKLVLTNLWIYKIRFNQENDILNALASGKSINFKVFFKNKMGS
;
A
#
# COMPACT_ATOMS: atom_id res chain seq x y z
N ASN A 1 21.90 -25.12 8.76
CA ASN A 1 22.57 -24.49 9.92
C ASN A 1 22.94 -23.01 9.69
N LEU A 2 23.50 -22.64 8.53
CA LEU A 2 23.96 -21.27 8.25
C LEU A 2 22.79 -20.26 8.22
N SER A 3 21.67 -20.61 7.56
CA SER A 3 20.47 -19.75 7.51
C SER A 3 19.88 -19.48 8.90
N LYS A 4 19.83 -20.52 9.77
CA LYS A 4 19.38 -20.35 11.17
C LYS A 4 20.27 -19.36 11.92
N TYR A 5 21.59 -19.44 11.75
CA TYR A 5 22.55 -18.53 12.38
C TYR A 5 22.28 -17.06 11.98
N PHE A 6 22.18 -16.79 10.66
CA PHE A 6 21.96 -15.42 10.19
C PHE A 6 20.60 -14.84 10.59
N PHE A 7 19.52 -15.64 10.53
CA PHE A 7 18.20 -15.16 10.95
C PHE A 7 18.12 -14.90 12.44
N ASN A 8 18.73 -15.77 13.27
CA ASN A 8 18.79 -15.56 14.71
C ASN A 8 19.57 -14.28 15.04
N LYS A 9 20.74 -14.09 14.40
CA LYS A 9 21.55 -12.90 14.59
C LYS A 9 20.77 -11.62 14.26
N LEU A 10 20.02 -11.59 13.15
CA LEU A 10 19.19 -10.44 12.76
C LEU A 10 18.15 -10.06 13.81
N ILE A 11 17.55 -11.04 14.49
CA ILE A 11 16.51 -10.77 15.50
C ILE A 11 17.10 -10.46 16.87
N GLU A 12 18.25 -11.00 17.18
CA GLU A 12 18.94 -10.79 18.47
C GLU A 12 19.67 -9.46 18.52
N ASP A 13 20.43 -9.10 17.49
CA ASP A 13 21.15 -7.84 17.38
C ASP A 13 20.21 -6.62 17.36
N ASN A 14 18.99 -6.81 16.86
CA ASN A 14 17.92 -5.79 16.85
C ASN A 14 18.26 -4.44 16.17
N ASP A 15 19.37 -4.38 15.45
CA ASP A 15 20.00 -3.15 14.94
C ASP A 15 19.69 -2.85 13.46
N GLY A 16 18.77 -3.58 12.86
CA GLY A 16 18.42 -3.43 11.44
C GLY A 16 17.10 -2.68 11.20
N PRO A 17 16.80 -2.36 9.94
CA PRO A 17 15.48 -1.87 9.56
C PRO A 17 14.37 -2.84 10.00
N ASP A 18 13.29 -2.32 10.60
CA ASP A 18 12.19 -3.10 11.17
C ASP A 18 11.73 -4.29 10.31
N GLY A 19 11.63 -4.08 9.00
CA GLY A 19 11.19 -5.14 8.07
C GLY A 19 12.18 -6.29 7.94
N ILE A 20 13.48 -6.03 8.08
CA ILE A 20 14.53 -7.05 8.01
C ILE A 20 14.59 -7.83 9.33
N VAL A 21 14.55 -7.11 10.45
CA VAL A 21 14.52 -7.72 11.80
C VAL A 21 13.27 -8.61 11.95
N ALA A 22 12.10 -8.12 11.55
CA ALA A 22 10.88 -8.93 11.56
C ALA A 22 10.97 -10.16 10.66
N ALA A 23 11.60 -10.05 9.49
CA ALA A 23 11.84 -11.20 8.62
C ALA A 23 12.75 -12.25 9.29
N GLY A 24 13.85 -11.81 9.92
CA GLY A 24 14.74 -12.67 10.69
C GLY A 24 13.98 -13.48 11.73
N GLY A 25 13.17 -12.81 12.56
CA GLY A 25 12.37 -13.48 13.59
C GLY A 25 11.34 -14.45 13.02
N TYR A 26 10.60 -14.04 12.00
CA TYR A 26 9.58 -14.89 11.39
C TYR A 26 10.19 -16.16 10.76
N TRP A 27 11.30 -16.05 10.01
CA TRP A 27 11.97 -17.19 9.42
C TRP A 27 12.67 -18.07 10.46
N SER A 28 13.26 -17.47 11.53
CA SER A 28 13.78 -18.24 12.68
C SER A 28 12.69 -19.07 13.35
N ALA A 29 11.50 -18.50 13.53
CA ALA A 29 10.35 -19.21 14.10
C ALA A 29 9.93 -20.40 13.23
N ARG A 30 9.87 -20.22 11.90
CA ARG A 30 9.54 -21.32 10.98
C ARG A 30 10.56 -22.46 11.03
N ILE A 31 11.84 -22.12 11.11
CA ILE A 31 12.90 -23.13 11.27
C ILE A 31 12.74 -23.86 12.62
N ALA A 32 12.47 -23.12 13.70
CA ALA A 32 12.26 -23.71 15.02
C ALA A 32 11.05 -24.67 15.05
N TYR A 33 9.96 -24.33 14.36
CA TYR A 33 8.82 -25.25 14.21
C TYR A 33 9.19 -26.54 13.48
N ILE A 34 9.94 -26.46 12.39
CA ILE A 34 10.40 -27.63 11.63
C ILE A 34 11.31 -28.53 12.49
N LEU A 35 12.07 -27.93 13.40
CA LEU A 35 12.98 -28.65 14.30
C LEU A 35 12.29 -29.17 15.59
N GLY A 36 10.98 -28.98 15.75
CA GLY A 36 10.26 -29.38 16.96
C GLY A 36 10.57 -28.53 18.20
N GLU A 37 11.00 -27.27 18.01
CA GLU A 37 11.35 -26.32 19.08
C GLU A 37 10.25 -25.26 19.29
N PRO A 38 9.02 -25.61 19.74
CA PRO A 38 7.89 -24.66 19.74
C PRO A 38 8.09 -23.47 20.68
N LYS A 39 8.81 -23.64 21.79
CA LYS A 39 9.14 -22.53 22.71
C LYS A 39 10.02 -21.48 22.03
N LYS A 40 11.02 -21.90 21.27
CA LYS A 40 11.87 -20.98 20.48
C LYS A 40 11.10 -20.34 19.35
N ALA A 41 10.22 -21.09 18.66
CA ALA A 41 9.37 -20.55 17.63
C ALA A 41 8.50 -19.42 18.16
N ASN A 42 7.83 -19.62 19.31
CA ASN A 42 7.03 -18.59 19.97
C ASN A 42 7.86 -17.37 20.38
N TYR A 43 9.07 -17.57 20.90
CA TYR A 43 9.99 -16.48 21.23
C TYR A 43 10.31 -15.61 20.00
N TYR A 44 10.69 -16.23 18.87
CA TYR A 44 11.02 -15.50 17.65
C TYR A 44 9.80 -14.81 17.03
N LEU A 45 8.62 -15.43 17.05
CA LEU A 45 7.38 -14.77 16.59
C LEU A 45 7.05 -13.56 17.45
N THR A 46 7.17 -13.66 18.77
CA THR A 46 6.92 -12.53 19.68
C THR A 46 7.85 -11.35 19.38
N LYS A 47 9.13 -11.62 19.15
CA LYS A 47 10.11 -10.60 18.75
C LYS A 47 9.75 -9.95 17.41
N ALA A 48 9.37 -10.74 16.40
CA ALA A 48 8.95 -10.23 15.09
C ALA A 48 7.67 -9.41 15.17
N ALA A 49 6.70 -9.82 16.00
CA ALA A 49 5.41 -9.16 16.19
C ALA A 49 5.51 -7.74 16.75
N LEU A 50 6.59 -7.39 17.45
CA LEU A 50 6.86 -6.01 17.89
C LEU A 50 6.96 -5.02 16.72
N ARG A 51 7.17 -5.49 15.49
CA ARG A 51 7.23 -4.68 14.27
C ARG A 51 5.96 -4.82 13.46
N GLU A 52 4.85 -4.56 14.08
CA GLU A 52 3.47 -4.78 13.63
C GLU A 52 3.12 -4.20 12.26
N ARG A 53 3.81 -3.13 11.82
CA ARG A 53 3.59 -2.44 10.55
C ARG A 53 4.52 -2.91 9.43
N THR A 54 5.17 -4.04 9.62
CA THR A 54 5.96 -4.73 8.60
C THR A 54 5.24 -5.98 8.12
N PHE A 55 5.61 -6.47 6.95
CA PHE A 55 5.01 -7.66 6.38
C PHE A 55 5.14 -8.87 7.30
N TYR A 56 6.36 -9.18 7.72
CA TYR A 56 6.64 -10.32 8.59
C TYR A 56 6.20 -10.11 10.05
N GLY A 57 6.20 -8.87 10.53
CA GLY A 57 5.66 -8.54 11.84
C GLY A 57 4.15 -8.77 11.90
N SER A 58 3.41 -8.35 10.87
CA SER A 58 1.98 -8.62 10.76
C SER A 58 1.68 -10.12 10.68
N LEU A 59 2.48 -10.89 9.92
CA LEU A 59 2.35 -12.36 9.86
C LEU A 59 2.63 -13.02 11.21
N ALA A 60 3.65 -12.56 11.93
CA ALA A 60 3.98 -13.05 13.27
C ALA A 60 2.85 -12.78 14.26
N MET A 61 2.28 -11.57 14.25
CA MET A 61 1.10 -11.25 15.07
C MET A 61 -0.08 -12.19 14.77
N ALA A 62 -0.38 -12.40 13.49
CA ALA A 62 -1.46 -13.30 13.09
C ALA A 62 -1.20 -14.76 13.52
N SER A 63 0.06 -15.22 13.38
CA SER A 63 0.46 -16.57 13.83
C SER A 63 0.32 -16.76 15.35
N LEU A 64 0.48 -15.68 16.14
CA LEU A 64 0.28 -15.68 17.60
C LEU A 64 -1.17 -15.42 18.00
N GLY A 65 -2.09 -15.16 17.07
CA GLY A 65 -3.46 -14.77 17.36
C GLY A 65 -3.62 -13.34 17.92
N TYR A 66 -2.58 -12.50 17.80
CA TYR A 66 -2.61 -11.12 18.27
C TYR A 66 -3.42 -10.24 17.33
N LYS A 67 -4.21 -9.33 17.88
CA LYS A 67 -4.97 -8.35 17.12
C LYS A 67 -4.24 -7.01 17.10
N TYR A 68 -4.00 -6.49 15.89
CA TYR A 68 -3.52 -5.12 15.71
C TYR A 68 -4.69 -4.14 15.82
N ASN A 69 -4.63 -3.22 16.78
CA ASN A 69 -5.66 -2.20 17.00
C ASN A 69 -5.08 -0.78 16.91
N PRO A 70 -4.82 -0.27 15.70
CA PRO A 70 -4.20 1.03 15.49
C PRO A 70 -5.20 2.17 15.67
N ASN A 71 -4.71 3.30 16.21
CA ASN A 71 -5.47 4.54 16.25
C ASN A 71 -5.28 5.34 14.94
N PHE A 72 -6.36 5.55 14.21
CA PHE A 72 -6.39 6.37 12.98
C PHE A 72 -6.87 7.80 13.19
N ASN A 73 -7.16 8.21 14.41
CA ASN A 73 -7.61 9.57 14.68
C ASN A 73 -6.51 10.59 14.37
N LEU A 74 -6.92 11.72 13.83
CA LEU A 74 -6.05 12.87 13.64
C LEU A 74 -6.45 13.96 14.64
N PRO A 75 -5.49 14.76 15.15
CA PRO A 75 -5.78 15.85 16.07
C PRO A 75 -6.67 16.89 15.39
N LYS A 76 -7.57 17.52 16.15
CA LYS A 76 -8.39 18.61 15.64
C LYS A 76 -7.51 19.82 15.27
N TYR A 77 -7.83 20.53 14.21
CA TYR A 77 -7.19 21.81 13.91
C TYR A 77 -7.97 22.99 14.50
N SER A 78 -7.25 24.04 14.88
CA SER A 78 -7.76 25.20 15.56
C SER A 78 -8.12 26.33 14.60
N LYS A 79 -8.91 27.32 15.08
CA LYS A 79 -9.13 28.58 14.35
C LYS A 79 -7.81 29.34 14.12
N ASN A 80 -6.84 29.20 15.01
CA ASN A 80 -5.53 29.82 14.85
C ASN A 80 -4.77 29.27 13.64
N LEU A 81 -4.82 27.96 13.41
CA LEU A 81 -4.23 27.37 12.18
C LEU A 81 -4.86 27.97 10.93
N ILE A 82 -6.18 28.16 10.91
CA ILE A 82 -6.87 28.77 9.77
C ILE A 82 -6.37 30.19 9.53
N LYS A 83 -6.22 31.01 10.58
CA LYS A 83 -5.64 32.36 10.49
C LYS A 83 -4.21 32.32 9.96
N LYS A 84 -3.37 31.40 10.44
CA LYS A 84 -2.02 31.20 9.91
C LYS A 84 -2.03 30.80 8.42
N ILE A 85 -2.94 29.95 7.98
CA ILE A 85 -3.08 29.62 6.55
C ILE A 85 -3.45 30.86 5.75
N GLN A 86 -4.41 31.64 6.24
CA GLN A 86 -4.93 32.85 5.57
C GLN A 86 -3.92 34.01 5.53
N SER A 87 -2.95 34.06 6.44
CA SER A 87 -1.89 35.07 6.44
C SER A 87 -0.88 34.91 5.28
N HIS A 88 -0.99 33.84 4.51
CA HIS A 88 -0.18 33.60 3.32
C HIS A 88 -1.04 33.68 2.05
N ASP A 89 -0.62 34.43 1.03
CA ASP A 89 -1.32 34.52 -0.26
C ASP A 89 -1.58 33.13 -0.89
N GLY A 90 -0.60 32.23 -0.78
CA GLY A 90 -0.77 30.83 -1.21
C GLY A 90 -1.84 30.09 -0.41
N GLY A 91 -2.02 30.44 0.86
CA GLY A 91 -3.06 29.90 1.72
C GLY A 91 -4.44 30.39 1.32
N LEU A 92 -4.61 31.70 1.09
CA LEU A 92 -5.86 32.28 0.57
C LEU A 92 -6.26 31.64 -0.76
N ARG A 93 -5.31 31.53 -1.71
CA ARG A 93 -5.58 30.86 -2.99
C ARG A 93 -5.95 29.38 -2.80
N ALA A 94 -5.29 28.68 -1.88
CA ALA A 94 -5.59 27.29 -1.61
C ALA A 94 -7.00 27.12 -1.02
N MET A 95 -7.43 28.01 -0.13
CA MET A 95 -8.77 27.98 0.43
C MET A 95 -9.85 28.26 -0.63
N ALA A 96 -9.66 29.27 -1.47
CA ALA A 96 -10.55 29.54 -2.59
C ALA A 96 -10.65 28.35 -3.56
N LEU A 97 -9.53 27.66 -3.82
CA LEU A 97 -9.51 26.45 -4.65
C LEU A 97 -10.25 25.26 -4.00
N ILE A 98 -10.26 25.17 -2.67
CA ILE A 98 -11.05 24.17 -1.93
C ILE A 98 -12.56 24.43 -2.12
N GLU A 99 -13.00 25.68 -2.02
CA GLU A 99 -14.42 26.06 -2.18
C GLU A 99 -14.97 25.67 -3.55
N VAL A 100 -14.14 25.74 -4.60
CA VAL A 100 -14.53 25.31 -5.97
C VAL A 100 -14.15 23.85 -6.27
N ASN A 101 -13.84 23.03 -5.24
CA ASN A 101 -13.47 21.62 -5.35
C ASN A 101 -12.22 21.31 -6.20
N GLU A 102 -11.34 22.29 -6.40
CA GLU A 102 -10.07 22.13 -7.11
C GLU A 102 -8.94 21.64 -6.18
N PHE A 103 -9.19 20.53 -5.46
CA PHE A 103 -8.36 20.01 -4.37
C PHE A 103 -6.91 19.76 -4.76
N HIS A 104 -6.65 19.32 -5.99
CA HIS A 104 -5.27 19.07 -6.44
C HIS A 104 -4.48 20.36 -6.67
N LYS A 105 -5.17 21.45 -7.11
CA LYS A 105 -4.57 22.77 -7.24
C LYS A 105 -4.35 23.38 -5.87
N ALA A 106 -5.33 23.25 -4.96
CA ALA A 106 -5.18 23.63 -3.54
C ALA A 106 -3.97 22.94 -2.89
N ALA A 107 -3.83 21.63 -3.05
CA ALA A 107 -2.67 20.87 -2.54
C ALA A 107 -1.34 21.38 -3.12
N ARG A 108 -1.31 21.89 -4.34
CA ARG A 108 -0.12 22.50 -4.94
C ARG A 108 0.23 23.83 -4.29
N GLU A 109 -0.75 24.70 -4.01
CA GLU A 109 -0.52 25.95 -3.29
C GLU A 109 -0.08 25.66 -1.84
N PHE A 110 -0.72 24.72 -1.15
CA PHE A 110 -0.30 24.30 0.19
C PHE A 110 1.15 23.84 0.24
N ARG A 111 1.62 23.03 -0.73
CA ARG A 111 3.01 22.58 -0.77
C ARG A 111 4.03 23.71 -0.78
N LYS A 112 3.68 24.88 -1.32
CA LYS A 112 4.57 26.06 -1.35
C LYS A 112 4.65 26.77 0.00
N ILE A 113 3.57 26.70 0.79
CA ILE A 113 3.51 27.40 2.09
C ILE A 113 3.83 26.51 3.29
N ILE A 114 3.67 25.19 3.18
CA ILE A 114 4.00 24.24 4.27
C ILE A 114 5.37 24.50 4.89
N PRO A 115 6.46 24.74 4.13
CA PRO A 115 7.77 25.01 4.72
C PRO A 115 7.83 26.30 5.59
N LYS A 116 6.80 27.14 5.56
CA LYS A 116 6.67 28.36 6.37
C LYS A 116 5.97 28.12 7.72
N PHE A 117 5.48 26.89 7.94
CA PHE A 117 4.84 26.51 9.18
C PHE A 117 5.82 25.83 10.11
N ASP A 118 5.64 26.03 11.41
CA ASP A 118 6.38 25.28 12.41
C ASP A 118 5.98 23.81 12.37
N ILE A 119 6.92 22.93 12.69
CA ILE A 119 6.64 21.49 12.74
C ILE A 119 5.53 21.13 13.75
N ALA A 120 5.33 21.98 14.78
CA ALA A 120 4.24 21.85 15.73
C ALA A 120 2.85 22.00 15.12
N ASP A 121 2.73 22.71 13.99
CA ASP A 121 1.47 22.89 13.25
C ASP A 121 1.13 21.69 12.36
N TYR A 122 2.11 20.86 11.98
CA TYR A 122 1.95 19.75 11.04
C TYR A 122 0.87 18.74 11.45
N PRO A 123 0.72 18.33 12.72
CA PRO A 123 -0.39 17.47 13.13
C PRO A 123 -1.78 18.06 12.84
N GLN A 124 -1.93 19.37 12.99
CA GLN A 124 -3.18 20.07 12.65
C GLN A 124 -3.36 20.20 11.13
N LEU A 125 -2.28 20.45 10.38
CA LEU A 125 -2.28 20.44 8.90
C LEU A 125 -2.67 19.08 8.35
N LEU A 126 -2.31 17.96 8.99
CA LEU A 126 -2.80 16.62 8.62
C LEU A 126 -4.32 16.55 8.62
N SER A 127 -4.94 17.01 9.71
CA SER A 127 -6.40 17.03 9.81
C SER A 127 -7.03 17.95 8.78
N PHE A 128 -6.47 19.14 8.61
CA PHE A 128 -6.98 20.11 7.64
C PHE A 128 -6.94 19.53 6.22
N THR A 129 -5.79 18.98 5.79
CA THR A 129 -5.62 18.41 4.45
C THR A 129 -6.46 17.15 4.23
N SER A 130 -6.62 16.33 5.28
CA SER A 130 -7.48 15.14 5.24
C SER A 130 -8.95 15.50 5.04
N LYS A 131 -9.48 16.47 5.80
CA LYS A 131 -10.86 16.92 5.69
C LYS A 131 -11.17 17.61 4.36
N ASN A 132 -10.16 18.26 3.77
CA ASN A 132 -10.28 18.97 2.49
C ASN A 132 -9.83 18.15 1.29
N SER A 133 -10.01 16.83 1.32
CA SER A 133 -9.84 15.93 0.17
C SER A 133 -8.48 15.99 -0.52
N MET A 134 -7.41 16.21 0.24
CA MET A 134 -6.03 16.25 -0.25
C MET A 134 -5.20 15.04 0.22
N PRO A 135 -5.59 13.79 -0.08
CA PRO A 135 -5.00 12.58 0.51
C PRO A 135 -3.49 12.45 0.24
N GLY A 136 -3.02 12.83 -0.94
CA GLY A 136 -1.59 12.79 -1.27
C GLY A 136 -0.77 13.79 -0.44
N LEU A 137 -1.31 14.96 -0.12
CA LEU A 137 -0.65 15.92 0.75
C LEU A 137 -0.68 15.44 2.20
N THR A 138 -1.81 14.92 2.67
CA THR A 138 -1.95 14.31 3.99
C THR A 138 -0.93 13.19 4.20
N PHE A 139 -0.81 12.27 3.23
CA PHE A 139 0.20 11.19 3.28
C PHE A 139 1.62 11.74 3.36
N ARG A 140 1.96 12.74 2.55
CA ARG A 140 3.29 13.36 2.54
C ARG A 140 3.65 14.01 3.88
N LEU A 141 2.72 14.77 4.47
CA LEU A 141 2.92 15.39 5.80
C LEU A 141 3.12 14.34 6.89
N ALA A 142 2.31 13.27 6.86
CA ALA A 142 2.47 12.16 7.80
C ALA A 142 3.79 11.40 7.62
N ALA A 143 4.28 11.28 6.38
CA ALA A 143 5.58 10.67 6.10
C ALA A 143 6.74 11.53 6.61
N ILE A 144 6.68 12.86 6.47
CA ILE A 144 7.65 13.79 7.04
C ILE A 144 7.67 13.65 8.57
N LEU A 145 6.51 13.73 9.22
CA LEU A 145 6.42 13.57 10.68
C LEU A 145 7.00 12.25 11.18
N ARG A 146 6.77 11.16 10.44
CA ARG A 146 7.32 9.84 10.78
C ARG A 146 8.84 9.77 10.59
N ASN A 147 9.33 10.21 9.44
CA ASN A 147 10.73 9.99 9.04
C ASN A 147 11.68 10.96 9.73
N ASP A 148 11.29 12.23 9.82
CA ASP A 148 12.17 13.31 10.24
C ASP A 148 11.98 13.66 11.73
N HIS A 149 10.81 13.29 12.31
CA HIS A 149 10.44 13.67 13.68
C HIS A 149 9.97 12.50 14.55
N ASN A 150 10.02 11.27 14.05
CA ASN A 150 9.58 10.06 14.75
C ASN A 150 8.15 10.15 15.35
N LYS A 151 7.26 10.93 14.70
CA LYS A 151 5.86 11.10 15.10
C LYS A 151 4.94 10.36 14.13
N ILE A 152 4.21 9.37 14.64
CA ILE A 152 3.39 8.46 13.83
C ILE A 152 1.92 8.83 13.93
N PHE A 153 1.33 9.24 12.79
CA PHE A 153 -0.11 9.50 12.65
C PHE A 153 -0.67 8.55 11.58
N LEU A 154 -1.22 7.42 12.02
CA LEU A 154 -1.71 6.39 11.10
C LEU A 154 -2.86 6.89 10.22
N GLY A 155 -3.73 7.77 10.74
CA GLY A 155 -4.77 8.40 9.92
C GLY A 155 -4.22 9.20 8.74
N GLY A 156 -3.04 9.79 8.89
CA GLY A 156 -2.33 10.48 7.82
C GLY A 156 -1.53 9.56 6.90
N LEU A 157 -0.87 8.53 7.46
CA LEU A 157 -0.13 7.53 6.68
C LEU A 157 -1.03 6.61 5.84
N TYR A 158 -2.30 6.46 6.23
CA TYR A 158 -3.31 5.67 5.54
C TYR A 158 -4.57 6.52 5.28
N PRO A 159 -4.48 7.60 4.50
CA PRO A 159 -5.62 8.47 4.24
C PRO A 159 -6.74 7.75 3.50
N VAL A 160 -7.98 8.18 3.72
CA VAL A 160 -9.16 7.68 3.00
C VAL A 160 -9.65 8.78 2.06
N PRO A 161 -9.33 8.68 0.77
CA PRO A 161 -9.81 9.64 -0.23
C PRO A 161 -11.34 9.66 -0.36
N SER A 162 -11.89 10.85 -0.59
CA SER A 162 -13.32 11.07 -0.86
C SER A 162 -13.73 10.84 -2.32
N TRP A 163 -12.84 10.27 -3.13
CA TRP A 163 -13.10 10.04 -4.56
C TRP A 163 -14.29 9.11 -4.78
N LYS A 164 -15.19 9.51 -5.65
CA LYS A 164 -16.27 8.64 -6.14
C LYS A 164 -15.65 7.49 -6.93
N MET A 165 -15.73 6.28 -6.42
CA MET A 165 -15.26 5.09 -7.13
C MET A 165 -16.41 4.47 -7.90
N SER A 166 -16.21 4.23 -9.21
CA SER A 166 -17.15 3.45 -10.00
C SER A 166 -17.15 2.01 -9.46
N THR A 167 -18.32 1.54 -9.03
CA THR A 167 -18.49 0.27 -8.33
C THR A 167 -18.52 -0.96 -9.25
N SER A 168 -18.33 -0.78 -10.55
CA SER A 168 -18.64 -1.82 -11.53
C SER A 168 -17.62 -2.96 -11.68
N ASN A 169 -16.37 -2.83 -11.21
CA ASN A 169 -15.32 -3.80 -11.56
C ASN A 169 -14.63 -4.51 -10.40
N LEU A 170 -13.98 -3.81 -9.53
CA LEU A 170 -13.34 -4.35 -8.32
C LEU A 170 -13.77 -3.50 -7.14
N LYS A 171 -14.60 -4.06 -6.26
CA LYS A 171 -15.27 -3.28 -5.20
C LYS A 171 -14.43 -3.17 -3.92
N ASP A 172 -13.28 -3.83 -3.83
CA ASP A 172 -12.49 -3.81 -2.61
C ASP A 172 -11.68 -2.52 -2.48
N LYS A 173 -12.23 -1.58 -1.69
CA LYS A 173 -11.59 -0.30 -1.38
C LYS A 173 -10.23 -0.48 -0.73
N ALA A 174 -10.07 -1.47 0.15
CA ALA A 174 -8.83 -1.69 0.88
C ALA A 174 -7.70 -2.05 -0.08
N LEU A 175 -7.95 -2.94 -1.06
CA LEU A 175 -6.96 -3.31 -2.07
C LEU A 175 -6.62 -2.14 -3.01
N ILE A 176 -7.63 -1.41 -3.48
CA ILE A 176 -7.42 -0.24 -4.34
C ILE A 176 -6.56 0.81 -3.62
N TYR A 177 -6.86 1.10 -2.35
CA TYR A 177 -6.12 2.09 -1.57
C TYR A 177 -4.72 1.60 -1.19
N ALA A 178 -4.54 0.30 -0.94
CA ALA A 178 -3.23 -0.30 -0.70
C ALA A 178 -2.31 -0.12 -1.91
N ILE A 179 -2.81 -0.36 -3.12
CA ILE A 179 -2.08 -0.17 -4.37
C ILE A 179 -1.84 1.33 -4.62
N ALA A 180 -2.86 2.18 -4.56
CA ALA A 180 -2.70 3.62 -4.80
C ALA A 180 -1.72 4.29 -3.83
N ARG A 181 -1.70 3.82 -2.57
CA ARG A 181 -0.72 4.26 -1.58
C ARG A 181 0.70 3.86 -1.98
N GLN A 182 0.90 2.64 -2.45
CA GLN A 182 2.21 2.15 -2.87
C GLN A 182 2.68 2.79 -4.16
N GLU A 183 1.80 2.99 -5.13
CA GLU A 183 2.13 3.49 -6.46
C GLU A 183 2.45 5.00 -6.48
N SER A 184 1.70 5.80 -5.73
CA SER A 184 1.79 7.26 -5.85
C SER A 184 1.73 8.03 -4.54
N GLY A 185 1.50 7.36 -3.40
CA GLY A 185 1.11 8.03 -2.15
C GLY A 185 -0.14 8.89 -2.34
N PHE A 186 -1.08 8.43 -3.15
CA PHE A 186 -2.32 9.16 -3.53
C PHE A 186 -2.09 10.47 -4.30
N ASN A 187 -0.95 10.64 -4.94
CA ASN A 187 -0.70 11.81 -5.79
C ASN A 187 -1.37 11.63 -7.17
N PRO A 188 -2.44 12.38 -7.50
CA PRO A 188 -3.11 12.22 -8.78
C PRO A 188 -2.27 12.67 -9.97
N ARG A 189 -1.23 13.47 -9.74
CA ARG A 189 -0.32 13.96 -10.78
C ARG A 189 1.01 13.20 -10.81
N ALA A 190 1.10 12.06 -10.14
CA ALA A 190 2.30 11.23 -10.21
C ALA A 190 2.56 10.77 -11.64
N LYS A 191 3.84 10.83 -12.03
CA LYS A 191 4.34 10.35 -13.32
C LYS A 191 5.71 9.71 -13.09
N SER A 192 5.86 8.47 -13.50
CA SER A 192 7.14 7.75 -13.40
C SER A 192 8.03 7.99 -14.63
N SER A 193 9.29 7.58 -14.55
CA SER A 193 10.23 7.51 -15.68
C SER A 193 9.69 6.63 -16.82
N SER A 194 9.01 5.54 -16.48
CA SER A 194 8.34 4.62 -17.41
C SER A 194 7.00 5.14 -17.94
N LYS A 195 6.69 6.43 -17.72
CA LYS A 195 5.46 7.10 -18.17
C LYS A 195 4.19 6.56 -17.53
N ALA A 196 4.27 5.86 -16.40
CA ALA A 196 3.09 5.49 -15.61
C ALA A 196 2.49 6.76 -14.97
N MET A 197 1.16 6.86 -14.92
CA MET A 197 0.44 8.09 -14.61
C MET A 197 -0.68 7.88 -13.60
N GLY A 198 -0.87 8.87 -12.73
CA GLY A 198 -1.99 8.96 -11.79
C GLY A 198 -1.84 8.09 -10.55
N VAL A 199 -2.94 7.96 -9.80
CA VAL A 199 -2.92 7.36 -8.46
C VAL A 199 -2.56 5.87 -8.44
N MET A 200 -2.87 5.13 -9.49
CA MET A 200 -2.54 3.71 -9.64
C MET A 200 -1.42 3.46 -10.67
N GLN A 201 -0.69 4.51 -11.08
CA GLN A 201 0.45 4.43 -12.01
C GLN A 201 0.17 3.59 -13.26
N ILE A 202 -0.89 3.95 -13.98
CA ILE A 202 -1.26 3.26 -15.22
C ILE A 202 -0.45 3.79 -16.41
N ILE A 203 0.23 2.89 -17.13
CA ILE A 203 0.95 3.24 -18.36
C ILE A 203 -0.07 3.46 -19.50
N PRO A 204 0.10 4.50 -20.35
CA PRO A 204 -0.83 4.77 -21.45
C PRO A 204 -1.10 3.60 -22.37
N SER A 205 -0.11 2.73 -22.63
CA SER A 205 -0.31 1.50 -23.42
C SER A 205 -1.22 0.49 -22.72
N THR A 206 -1.09 0.35 -21.40
CA THR A 206 -1.97 -0.48 -20.58
C THR A 206 -3.39 0.08 -20.59
N ALA A 207 -3.56 1.40 -20.47
CA ALA A 207 -4.87 2.04 -20.58
C ALA A 207 -5.51 1.80 -21.95
N ALA A 208 -4.73 1.94 -23.02
CA ALA A 208 -5.18 1.68 -24.39
C ALA A 208 -5.66 0.24 -24.59
N PHE A 209 -4.93 -0.73 -24.06
CA PHE A 209 -5.27 -2.13 -24.11
C PHE A 209 -6.56 -2.46 -23.33
N ILE A 210 -6.60 -2.05 -22.07
CA ILE A 210 -7.72 -2.34 -21.16
C ILE A 210 -9.02 -1.66 -21.58
N MET A 211 -8.94 -0.43 -22.10
CA MET A 211 -10.09 0.35 -22.55
C MET A 211 -10.43 0.10 -24.01
N LYS A 212 -9.67 -0.76 -24.73
CA LYS A 212 -9.80 -0.99 -26.17
C LYS A 212 -9.83 0.31 -26.99
N ASN A 213 -9.01 1.30 -26.57
CA ASN A 213 -8.96 2.62 -27.17
C ASN A 213 -7.52 3.08 -27.38
N ARG A 214 -7.07 3.07 -28.65
CA ARG A 214 -5.70 3.43 -29.04
C ARG A 214 -5.34 4.90 -28.74
N GLU A 215 -6.30 5.78 -28.57
CA GLU A 215 -6.05 7.20 -28.30
C GLU A 215 -5.26 7.43 -27.00
N TYR A 216 -5.34 6.54 -26.01
CA TYR A 216 -4.51 6.61 -24.81
C TYR A 216 -3.00 6.54 -25.12
N ARG A 217 -2.58 5.94 -26.25
CA ARG A 217 -1.18 5.92 -26.70
C ARG A 217 -0.84 7.11 -27.60
N LEU A 218 -1.77 7.55 -28.41
CA LEU A 218 -1.53 8.47 -29.52
C LEU A 218 -1.79 9.92 -29.15
N ARG A 219 -2.77 10.22 -28.29
CA ARG A 219 -3.22 11.58 -27.99
C ARG A 219 -2.86 11.98 -26.56
N ARG A 220 -2.05 13.04 -26.44
CA ARG A 220 -1.67 13.62 -25.14
C ARG A 220 -2.90 14.06 -24.32
N SER A 221 -3.93 14.61 -24.97
CA SER A 221 -5.20 15.00 -24.32
C SER A 221 -5.89 13.83 -23.64
N LYS A 222 -5.89 12.64 -24.25
CA LYS A 222 -6.48 11.43 -23.67
C LYS A 222 -5.67 10.93 -22.46
N ASN A 223 -4.34 11.06 -22.51
CA ASN A 223 -3.47 10.68 -21.39
C ASN A 223 -3.73 11.54 -20.14
N TYR A 224 -4.16 12.79 -20.30
CA TYR A 224 -4.52 13.64 -19.16
C TYR A 224 -5.66 13.08 -18.32
N LEU A 225 -6.56 12.27 -18.89
CA LEU A 225 -7.60 11.56 -18.14
C LEU A 225 -7.04 10.60 -17.10
N LEU A 226 -5.81 10.10 -17.29
CA LEU A 226 -5.13 9.26 -16.30
C LEU A 226 -4.76 10.01 -15.01
N TYR A 227 -4.79 11.33 -15.00
CA TYR A 227 -4.63 12.15 -13.81
C TYR A 227 -5.94 12.38 -13.05
N ASN A 228 -7.08 11.95 -13.58
CA ASN A 228 -8.35 11.95 -12.87
C ASN A 228 -8.45 10.69 -11.99
N PRO A 229 -8.50 10.82 -10.65
CA PRO A 229 -8.43 9.66 -9.76
C PRO A 229 -9.55 8.62 -10.01
N PRO A 230 -10.85 8.98 -10.08
CA PRO A 230 -11.90 8.01 -10.40
C PRO A 230 -11.66 7.25 -11.69
N HIS A 231 -11.24 7.95 -12.74
CA HIS A 231 -10.96 7.34 -14.04
C HIS A 231 -9.73 6.43 -14.01
N ASN A 232 -8.66 6.86 -13.35
CA ASN A 232 -7.45 6.08 -13.17
C ASN A 232 -7.71 4.79 -12.37
N ILE A 233 -8.50 4.90 -11.29
CA ILE A 233 -8.92 3.76 -10.46
C ILE A 233 -9.79 2.78 -11.28
N GLN A 234 -10.70 3.28 -12.11
CA GLN A 234 -11.51 2.44 -12.98
C GLN A 234 -10.65 1.59 -13.93
N ILE A 235 -9.65 2.21 -14.57
CA ILE A 235 -8.73 1.49 -15.47
C ILE A 235 -7.87 0.51 -14.69
N GLY A 236 -7.31 0.94 -13.55
CA GLY A 236 -6.50 0.08 -12.67
C GLY A 236 -7.27 -1.14 -12.17
N SER A 237 -8.54 -0.96 -11.77
CA SER A 237 -9.41 -2.05 -11.35
C SER A 237 -9.71 -3.05 -12.47
N LYS A 238 -9.95 -2.56 -13.69
CA LYS A 238 -10.10 -3.43 -14.89
C LYS A 238 -8.80 -4.17 -15.18
N TYR A 239 -7.64 -3.51 -15.04
CA TYR A 239 -6.34 -4.15 -15.26
C TYR A 239 -6.07 -5.25 -14.23
N MET A 240 -6.33 -5.00 -12.95
CA MET A 240 -6.22 -6.03 -11.90
C MET A 240 -7.12 -7.25 -12.24
N LYS A 241 -8.38 -7.01 -12.65
CA LYS A 241 -9.30 -8.09 -13.07
C LYS A 241 -8.76 -8.87 -14.27
N PHE A 242 -8.18 -8.18 -15.24
CA PHE A 242 -7.53 -8.82 -16.39
C PHE A 242 -6.37 -9.72 -15.93
N LEU A 243 -5.48 -9.20 -15.08
CA LEU A 243 -4.33 -9.96 -14.55
C LEU A 243 -4.77 -11.19 -13.76
N LEU A 244 -5.79 -11.07 -12.89
CA LEU A 244 -6.33 -12.20 -12.11
C LEU A 244 -6.82 -13.35 -13.00
N ASN A 245 -7.34 -13.05 -14.20
CA ASN A 245 -7.86 -14.04 -15.13
C ASN A 245 -6.78 -14.67 -16.04
N LEU A 246 -5.54 -14.20 -15.96
CA LEU A 246 -4.45 -14.85 -16.72
C LEU A 246 -4.18 -16.25 -16.14
N PRO A 247 -3.99 -17.30 -16.99
CA PRO A 247 -3.68 -18.66 -16.52
C PRO A 247 -2.47 -18.73 -15.58
N ILE A 248 -1.42 -17.94 -15.86
CA ILE A 248 -0.21 -17.87 -15.05
C ILE A 248 -0.42 -17.23 -13.67
N VAL A 249 -1.49 -16.45 -13.49
CA VAL A 249 -1.87 -15.79 -12.23
C VAL A 249 -2.89 -16.63 -11.46
N ASN A 250 -3.81 -17.28 -12.19
CA ASN A 250 -4.79 -18.23 -11.65
C ASN A 250 -5.53 -17.73 -10.39
N GLN A 251 -5.99 -16.48 -10.41
CA GLN A 251 -6.70 -15.84 -9.29
C GLN A 251 -5.84 -15.67 -8.00
N ASP A 252 -4.54 -15.93 -8.04
CA ASP A 252 -3.67 -15.68 -6.89
C ASP A 252 -3.36 -14.18 -6.76
N LEU A 253 -3.59 -13.63 -5.56
CA LEU A 253 -3.41 -12.20 -5.28
C LEU A 253 -1.94 -11.78 -5.36
N MET A 254 -1.00 -12.61 -4.86
CA MET A 254 0.43 -12.27 -4.91
C MET A 254 0.95 -12.29 -6.34
N TRP A 255 0.51 -13.26 -7.15
CA TRP A 255 0.89 -13.33 -8.57
C TRP A 255 0.27 -12.20 -9.38
N MET A 256 -0.95 -11.77 -9.03
CA MET A 256 -1.55 -10.57 -9.60
C MET A 256 -0.71 -9.34 -9.29
N LEU A 257 -0.26 -9.16 -8.04
CA LEU A 257 0.60 -8.04 -7.64
C LEU A 257 1.98 -8.10 -8.30
N ALA A 258 2.57 -9.31 -8.44
CA ALA A 258 3.81 -9.50 -9.20
C ALA A 258 3.65 -9.05 -10.67
N SER A 259 2.56 -9.48 -11.30
CA SER A 259 2.25 -9.13 -12.69
C SER A 259 1.90 -7.65 -12.86
N TYR A 260 1.30 -7.03 -11.85
CA TYR A 260 0.99 -5.60 -11.85
C TYR A 260 2.27 -4.75 -11.85
N ASN A 261 3.21 -5.07 -10.96
CA ASN A 261 4.46 -4.32 -10.81
C ASN A 261 5.46 -4.60 -11.96
N ALA A 262 5.74 -5.86 -12.23
CA ALA A 262 6.78 -6.25 -13.21
C ALA A 262 6.26 -6.39 -14.65
N GLY A 263 4.94 -6.41 -14.84
CA GLY A 263 4.28 -6.77 -16.08
C GLY A 263 4.11 -8.30 -16.25
N PRO A 264 3.00 -8.76 -16.83
CA PRO A 264 2.69 -10.20 -16.97
C PRO A 264 3.71 -10.94 -17.84
N GLY A 265 4.36 -10.26 -18.79
CA GLY A 265 5.40 -10.87 -19.63
C GLY A 265 6.64 -11.26 -18.83
N ASN A 266 7.13 -10.39 -17.95
CA ASN A 266 8.26 -10.71 -17.07
C ASN A 266 7.90 -11.79 -16.06
N PHE A 267 6.71 -11.68 -15.45
CA PHE A 267 6.22 -12.70 -14.53
C PHE A 267 6.15 -14.08 -15.20
N ASN A 268 5.63 -14.16 -16.42
CA ASN A 268 5.59 -15.40 -17.21
C ASN A 268 6.99 -15.99 -17.47
N LYS A 269 7.99 -15.13 -17.80
CA LYS A 269 9.37 -15.58 -17.96
C LYS A 269 9.94 -16.17 -16.66
N TRP A 270 9.65 -15.56 -15.51
CA TRP A 270 10.13 -16.04 -14.22
C TRP A 270 9.52 -17.39 -13.83
N THR A 271 8.22 -17.60 -14.14
CA THR A 271 7.51 -18.83 -13.78
C THR A 271 7.81 -20.01 -14.72
N LYS A 272 8.12 -19.74 -16.00
CA LYS A 272 8.47 -20.81 -16.96
C LYS A 272 9.80 -21.51 -16.66
N ASN A 273 10.79 -20.78 -16.13
CA ASN A 273 12.16 -21.27 -15.98
C ASN A 273 12.46 -21.88 -14.60
N LYS A 274 11.46 -22.02 -13.73
CA LYS A 274 11.66 -22.58 -12.39
C LYS A 274 10.61 -23.64 -12.11
N ASP A 275 11.06 -24.78 -11.60
CA ASP A 275 10.25 -25.75 -10.90
C ASP A 275 9.66 -25.09 -9.63
N TYR A 276 8.59 -24.27 -9.80
CA TYR A 276 7.83 -23.70 -8.68
C TYR A 276 7.04 -24.82 -7.98
N LYS A 277 7.76 -25.86 -7.53
CA LYS A 277 7.22 -26.99 -6.78
C LYS A 277 6.92 -26.66 -5.32
N TYR A 278 7.31 -25.45 -4.88
CA TYR A 278 7.03 -25.04 -3.50
C TYR A 278 5.54 -24.78 -3.32
N LYS A 279 4.90 -25.55 -2.46
CA LYS A 279 3.52 -25.30 -2.02
C LYS A 279 3.41 -24.08 -1.08
N ASP A 280 4.54 -23.53 -0.66
CA ASP A 280 4.62 -22.42 0.30
C ASP A 280 4.68 -21.08 -0.41
N SER A 281 3.64 -20.29 -0.27
CA SER A 281 3.49 -18.98 -0.90
C SER A 281 4.57 -17.98 -0.49
N LEU A 282 5.09 -18.06 0.74
CA LEU A 282 6.14 -17.14 1.23
C LEU A 282 7.51 -17.50 0.65
N LEU A 283 7.83 -18.80 0.54
CA LEU A 283 9.05 -19.24 -0.14
C LEU A 283 9.03 -18.86 -1.61
N LEU A 284 7.88 -19.01 -2.29
CA LEU A 284 7.70 -18.58 -3.66
C LEU A 284 7.91 -17.07 -3.81
N LEU A 285 7.34 -16.26 -2.90
CA LEU A 285 7.54 -14.81 -2.88
C LEU A 285 9.02 -14.44 -2.78
N GLU A 286 9.76 -15.05 -1.84
CA GLU A 286 11.18 -14.75 -1.66
C GLU A 286 12.06 -15.28 -2.79
N SER A 287 11.60 -16.29 -3.55
CA SER A 287 12.31 -16.83 -4.72
C SER A 287 12.16 -16.00 -6.00
N LEU A 288 11.25 -15.01 -6.04
CA LEU A 288 11.13 -14.13 -7.20
C LEU A 288 12.46 -13.40 -7.48
N PRO A 289 12.93 -13.33 -8.74
CA PRO A 289 14.26 -12.79 -9.03
C PRO A 289 14.35 -11.27 -8.78
N ALA A 290 13.26 -10.52 -9.00
CA ALA A 290 13.26 -9.07 -8.86
C ALA A 290 12.99 -8.63 -7.41
N ARG A 291 14.02 -8.07 -6.74
CA ARG A 291 13.91 -7.52 -5.39
C ARG A 291 12.82 -6.45 -5.27
N GLU A 292 12.69 -5.58 -6.28
CA GLU A 292 11.66 -4.55 -6.32
C GLU A 292 10.26 -5.17 -6.24
N THR A 293 9.99 -6.19 -7.04
CA THR A 293 8.68 -6.86 -7.05
C THR A 293 8.38 -7.60 -5.75
N ARG A 294 9.39 -8.27 -5.14
CA ARG A 294 9.22 -8.87 -3.81
C ARG A 294 8.82 -7.83 -2.77
N ASN A 295 9.51 -6.70 -2.75
CA ASN A 295 9.22 -5.61 -1.81
C ASN A 295 7.85 -4.97 -2.10
N TYR A 296 7.51 -4.78 -3.38
CA TYR A 296 6.20 -4.27 -3.78
C TYR A 296 5.06 -5.13 -3.23
N ILE A 297 5.11 -6.43 -3.42
CA ILE A 297 4.09 -7.36 -2.92
C ILE A 297 3.95 -7.25 -1.40
N LYS A 298 5.07 -7.30 -0.67
CA LYS A 298 5.09 -7.19 0.80
C LYS A 298 4.47 -5.88 1.27
N LEU A 299 4.83 -4.77 0.65
CA LEU A 299 4.31 -3.45 1.02
C LEU A 299 2.82 -3.29 0.68
N VAL A 300 2.36 -3.78 -0.48
CA VAL A 300 0.93 -3.70 -0.83
C VAL A 300 0.09 -4.58 0.08
N LEU A 301 0.53 -5.80 0.41
CA LEU A 301 -0.19 -6.67 1.33
C LEU A 301 -0.25 -6.08 2.74
N THR A 302 0.85 -5.52 3.24
CA THR A 302 0.85 -4.80 4.54
C THR A 302 -0.12 -3.62 4.52
N ASN A 303 -0.13 -2.83 3.45
CA ASN A 303 -1.08 -1.73 3.29
C ASN A 303 -2.54 -2.24 3.23
N LEU A 304 -2.79 -3.33 2.53
CA LEU A 304 -4.10 -3.96 2.44
C LEU A 304 -4.63 -4.37 3.82
N TRP A 305 -3.80 -5.03 4.63
CA TRP A 305 -4.17 -5.46 5.97
C TRP A 305 -4.52 -4.28 6.87
N ILE A 306 -3.74 -3.20 6.83
CA ILE A 306 -4.01 -1.99 7.60
C ILE A 306 -5.28 -1.29 7.11
N TYR A 307 -5.53 -1.21 5.79
CA TYR A 307 -6.78 -0.66 5.28
C TYR A 307 -8.00 -1.52 5.62
N LYS A 308 -7.88 -2.86 5.64
CA LYS A 308 -8.96 -3.72 6.12
C LYS A 308 -9.34 -3.41 7.56
N ILE A 309 -8.35 -3.26 8.46
CA ILE A 309 -8.59 -2.83 9.85
C ILE A 309 -9.27 -1.45 9.87
N ARG A 310 -8.77 -0.49 9.10
CA ARG A 310 -9.34 0.87 9.03
C ARG A 310 -10.80 0.90 8.55
N PHE A 311 -11.21 -0.09 7.78
CA PHE A 311 -12.58 -0.25 7.30
C PHE A 311 -13.41 -1.25 8.11
N ASN A 312 -12.92 -1.65 9.28
CA ASN A 312 -13.56 -2.68 10.14
C ASN A 312 -13.86 -3.98 9.37
N GLN A 313 -12.94 -4.39 8.50
CA GLN A 313 -13.02 -5.63 7.74
C GLN A 313 -12.12 -6.69 8.35
N GLU A 314 -12.52 -7.95 8.28
CA GLU A 314 -11.71 -9.08 8.70
C GLU A 314 -10.45 -9.23 7.82
N ASN A 315 -9.36 -9.67 8.46
CA ASN A 315 -8.07 -9.90 7.81
C ASN A 315 -7.85 -11.37 7.40
N ASP A 316 -8.87 -12.00 6.78
CA ASP A 316 -8.81 -13.40 6.36
C ASP A 316 -7.58 -13.71 5.48
N ILE A 317 -7.19 -12.74 4.64
CA ILE A 317 -6.00 -12.85 3.77
C ILE A 317 -4.73 -12.96 4.62
N LEU A 318 -4.59 -12.16 5.66
CA LEU A 318 -3.45 -12.22 6.57
C LEU A 318 -3.40 -13.56 7.31
N ASN A 319 -4.54 -13.99 7.85
CA ASN A 319 -4.66 -15.25 8.58
C ASN A 319 -4.37 -16.46 7.68
N ALA A 320 -4.87 -16.44 6.44
CA ALA A 320 -4.58 -17.49 5.46
C ALA A 320 -3.08 -17.59 5.15
N LEU A 321 -2.43 -16.44 4.90
CA LEU A 321 -1.00 -16.42 4.59
C LEU A 321 -0.15 -16.81 5.81
N ALA A 322 -0.51 -16.39 7.02
CA ALA A 322 0.14 -16.78 8.26
C ALA A 322 0.04 -18.29 8.53
N SER A 323 -1.04 -18.94 8.09
CA SER A 323 -1.24 -20.40 8.17
C SER A 323 -0.67 -21.15 6.95
N GLY A 324 0.12 -20.51 6.09
CA GLY A 324 0.77 -21.12 4.93
C GLY A 324 -0.12 -21.38 3.72
N LYS A 325 -1.35 -20.84 3.71
CA LYS A 325 -2.30 -21.00 2.59
C LYS A 325 -2.05 -19.97 1.49
N SER A 326 -2.34 -20.33 0.24
CA SER A 326 -2.34 -19.39 -0.89
C SER A 326 -3.50 -18.40 -0.79
N ILE A 327 -3.34 -17.22 -1.38
CA ILE A 327 -4.35 -16.15 -1.35
C ILE A 327 -5.14 -16.16 -2.67
N ASN A 328 -6.13 -17.05 -2.78
CA ASN A 328 -7.01 -17.06 -3.95
C ASN A 328 -8.03 -15.92 -3.88
N PHE A 329 -8.00 -15.03 -4.86
CA PHE A 329 -8.84 -13.84 -4.92
C PHE A 329 -10.33 -14.16 -4.88
N LYS A 330 -10.79 -15.20 -5.58
CA LYS A 330 -12.20 -15.58 -5.57
C LYS A 330 -12.70 -16.00 -4.20
N VAL A 331 -11.85 -16.64 -3.41
CA VAL A 331 -12.23 -17.07 -2.06
C VAL A 331 -12.40 -15.89 -1.12
N PHE A 332 -11.45 -14.95 -1.12
CA PHE A 332 -11.39 -13.86 -0.14
C PHE A 332 -12.20 -12.60 -0.51
N PHE A 333 -12.60 -12.45 -1.79
CA PHE A 333 -13.30 -11.26 -2.26
C PHE A 333 -14.70 -11.52 -2.85
N LYS A 334 -15.09 -12.79 -3.04
CA LYS A 334 -16.41 -13.17 -3.61
C LYS A 334 -17.58 -13.01 -2.63
N ASN A 335 -17.37 -13.24 -1.34
CA ASN A 335 -18.45 -13.25 -0.35
C ASN A 335 -19.09 -11.89 -0.04
N LYS A 336 -18.69 -10.82 -0.74
CA LYS A 336 -19.28 -9.48 -0.63
C LYS A 336 -20.04 -9.03 -1.88
N MET A 337 -20.30 -9.94 -2.83
CA MET A 337 -21.05 -9.63 -4.04
C MET A 337 -22.52 -10.07 -4.01
N GLY A 338 -22.98 -10.62 -2.89
CA GLY A 338 -24.36 -11.12 -2.72
C GLY A 338 -24.92 -10.74 -1.36
N SER A 339 -25.44 -9.56 -1.24
CA SER A 339 -26.59 -9.14 -0.43
C SER A 339 -26.96 -7.71 -0.79
#